data_309691a19c1950ec098da8e519dde47f
#
_entry.id   309691a19c1950ec098da8e519dde47f
#
_cell.length_a   1.000
_cell.length_b   1.000
_cell.length_c   1.000
_cell.angle_alpha   90.00
_cell.angle_beta   90.00
_cell.angle_gamma   90.00
#
_symmetry.space_group_name_H-M   'P 1'
#
loop_
_entity.id
_entity.type
_entity.pdbx_description
1 polymer ?
#
loop_
_entity_poly.entity_id
_entity_poly.type
_entity_poly.pdbx_seq_one_letter_code
_entity_poly.pdbx_strand_id
1 'polypeptide(L)'
;MNLKILSLLIIEVCILLPDVCYAFFSKDVHLLNMQNGLADNTVSAVYKDKEGFVWFGTRNGLSRYDGRRITNFEISSSYPSISNLKEAFDGVLAFVDNGVFSAFDLKKERFLSVVSSSGQGIPSRGMLQRNDSLVW
;
A
#
# COMPACT_ATOMS: atom_id res chain seq x y z
N MET A 1 7.52 -36.99 21.44
CA MET A 1 8.77 -36.84 20.71
C MET A 1 9.50 -35.61 21.28
N ASN A 2 10.74 -35.77 21.69
CA ASN A 2 11.47 -34.75 22.45
C ASN A 2 11.88 -33.61 21.50
N LEU A 3 11.62 -32.37 21.87
CA LEU A 3 11.87 -31.16 21.03
C LEU A 3 13.33 -31.08 20.52
N LYS A 4 14.28 -31.59 21.34
CA LYS A 4 15.70 -31.68 20.97
C LYS A 4 15.98 -32.70 19.85
N ILE A 5 15.23 -33.80 19.80
CA ILE A 5 15.37 -34.83 18.77
C ILE A 5 14.79 -34.31 17.45
N LEU A 6 13.69 -33.57 17.52
CA LEU A 6 13.08 -32.96 16.35
C LEU A 6 13.98 -31.88 15.72
N SER A 7 14.66 -31.06 16.54
CA SER A 7 15.60 -30.06 16.04
C SER A 7 16.85 -30.66 15.41
N LEU A 8 17.36 -31.75 15.94
CA LEU A 8 18.48 -32.51 15.37
C LEU A 8 18.12 -33.14 14.02
N LEU A 9 16.92 -33.74 13.89
CA LEU A 9 16.43 -34.30 12.62
C LEU A 9 16.26 -33.22 11.53
N ILE A 10 15.80 -32.03 11.90
CA ILE A 10 15.66 -30.91 10.94
C ILE A 10 17.04 -30.44 10.45
N ILE A 11 18.02 -30.38 11.34
CA ILE A 11 19.40 -30.00 10.98
C ILE A 11 20.04 -31.04 10.06
N GLU A 12 19.82 -32.33 10.33
CA GLU A 12 20.33 -33.44 9.50
C GLU A 12 19.69 -33.41 8.09
N VAL A 13 18.39 -33.19 8.01
CA VAL A 13 17.69 -33.03 6.70
C VAL A 13 18.18 -31.81 5.93
N CYS A 14 18.47 -30.69 6.58
CA CYS A 14 19.02 -29.50 5.94
C CYS A 14 20.44 -29.71 5.40
N ILE A 15 21.24 -30.59 6.01
CA ILE A 15 22.60 -30.91 5.57
C ILE A 15 22.58 -31.87 4.37
N LEU A 16 21.66 -32.85 4.38
CA LEU A 16 21.53 -33.85 3.35
C LEU A 16 20.81 -33.40 2.08
N LEU A 17 19.93 -32.39 2.23
CA LEU A 17 19.14 -31.84 1.12
C LEU A 17 19.22 -30.30 1.11
N PRO A 18 20.37 -29.73 0.70
CA PRO A 18 20.56 -28.26 0.70
C PRO A 18 19.51 -27.55 -0.15
N ASP A 19 19.08 -28.16 -1.27
CA ASP A 19 18.06 -27.56 -2.15
C ASP A 19 16.69 -27.41 -1.49
N VAL A 20 16.31 -28.30 -0.57
CA VAL A 20 15.06 -28.21 0.20
C VAL A 20 15.16 -27.12 1.26
N CYS A 21 16.33 -26.93 1.87
CA CYS A 21 16.55 -25.88 2.85
C CYS A 21 16.50 -24.49 2.20
N TYR A 22 17.04 -24.35 0.99
CA TYR A 22 16.96 -23.11 0.20
C TYR A 22 15.52 -22.74 -0.16
N ALA A 23 14.66 -23.69 -0.48
CA ALA A 23 13.25 -23.44 -0.79
C ALA A 23 12.48 -22.89 0.41
N PHE A 24 12.83 -23.27 1.64
CA PHE A 24 12.20 -22.76 2.86
C PHE A 24 12.62 -21.32 3.22
N PHE A 25 13.79 -20.88 2.79
CA PHE A 25 14.35 -19.56 3.07
C PHE A 25 14.33 -18.60 1.85
N SER A 26 13.88 -19.10 0.70
CA SER A 26 13.72 -18.26 -0.49
C SER A 26 12.56 -17.28 -0.28
N LYS A 27 12.90 -16.05 0.02
CA LYS A 27 11.95 -14.95 0.05
C LYS A 27 11.87 -14.37 -1.35
N ASP A 28 10.75 -14.58 -2.03
CA ASP A 28 10.51 -13.97 -3.32
C ASP A 28 10.45 -12.44 -3.17
N VAL A 29 11.44 -11.77 -3.74
CA VAL A 29 11.48 -10.30 -3.79
C VAL A 29 10.99 -9.87 -5.15
N HIS A 30 9.85 -9.21 -5.18
CA HIS A 30 9.29 -8.61 -6.39
C HIS A 30 9.63 -7.12 -6.43
N LEU A 31 10.37 -6.72 -7.45
CA LEU A 31 10.65 -5.31 -7.70
C LEU A 31 9.48 -4.69 -8.47
N LEU A 32 8.78 -3.74 -7.86
CA LEU A 32 7.73 -2.96 -8.51
C LEU A 32 8.30 -1.61 -8.96
N ASN A 33 8.21 -1.31 -10.25
CA ASN A 33 8.67 -0.07 -10.86
C ASN A 33 7.82 0.30 -12.09
N MET A 34 8.11 1.39 -12.76
CA MET A 34 7.40 1.82 -13.97
C MET A 34 7.48 0.81 -15.11
N GLN A 35 8.55 0.01 -15.22
CA GLN A 35 8.70 -1.00 -16.28
C GLN A 35 7.71 -2.15 -16.11
N ASN A 36 7.29 -2.43 -14.89
CA ASN A 36 6.29 -3.46 -14.58
C ASN A 36 4.92 -2.87 -14.13
N GLY A 37 4.69 -1.61 -14.46
CA GLY A 37 3.35 -0.99 -14.43
C GLY A 37 3.08 0.01 -13.32
N LEU A 38 4.04 0.33 -12.44
CA LEU A 38 3.85 1.38 -11.43
C LEU A 38 3.71 2.76 -12.11
N ALA A 39 2.84 3.62 -11.59
CA ALA A 39 2.59 4.93 -12.18
C ALA A 39 3.83 5.84 -12.16
N ASP A 40 4.67 5.75 -11.12
CA ASP A 40 5.95 6.44 -10.99
C ASP A 40 6.88 5.67 -10.06
N ASN A 41 8.20 5.74 -10.28
CA ASN A 41 9.19 5.11 -9.42
C ASN A 41 9.35 5.81 -8.05
N THR A 42 8.87 7.04 -7.92
CA THR A 42 8.87 7.76 -6.65
C THR A 42 7.62 7.42 -5.87
N VAL A 43 7.77 6.50 -4.95
CA VAL A 43 6.70 6.09 -4.01
C VAL A 43 6.85 6.87 -2.72
N SER A 44 5.84 7.62 -2.34
CA SER A 44 5.79 8.45 -1.12
C SER A 44 4.92 7.89 -0.01
N ALA A 45 4.01 6.96 -0.35
CA ALA A 45 3.14 6.29 0.61
C ALA A 45 2.82 4.87 0.16
N VAL A 46 2.68 3.96 1.14
CA VAL A 46 2.27 2.56 0.90
C VAL A 46 1.21 2.20 1.93
N TYR A 47 0.16 1.55 1.49
CA TYR A 47 -0.92 1.05 2.34
C TYR A 47 -1.43 -0.31 1.83
N LYS A 48 -1.69 -1.26 2.73
CA LYS A 48 -2.35 -2.53 2.40
C LYS A 48 -3.76 -2.50 2.96
N ASP A 49 -4.76 -2.66 2.08
CA ASP A 49 -6.16 -2.68 2.47
C ASP A 49 -6.61 -4.03 3.05
N LYS A 50 -7.86 -4.10 3.51
CA LYS A 50 -8.45 -5.29 4.13
C LYS A 50 -8.65 -6.43 3.13
N GLU A 51 -8.76 -6.13 1.85
CA GLU A 51 -8.92 -7.11 0.77
C GLU A 51 -7.58 -7.69 0.32
N GLY A 52 -6.47 -7.12 0.82
CA GLY A 52 -5.12 -7.59 0.56
C GLY A 52 -4.41 -6.86 -0.58
N PHE A 53 -5.06 -5.88 -1.25
CA PHE A 53 -4.41 -5.03 -2.23
C PHE A 53 -3.38 -4.11 -1.58
N VAL A 54 -2.28 -3.88 -2.28
CA VAL A 54 -1.25 -2.93 -1.86
C VAL A 54 -1.39 -1.66 -2.70
N TRP A 55 -1.56 -0.54 -2.03
CA TRP A 55 -1.72 0.78 -2.63
C TRP A 55 -0.43 1.56 -2.50
N PHE A 56 -0.03 2.20 -3.58
CA PHE A 56 1.14 3.06 -3.66
C PHE A 56 0.71 4.48 -4.01
N GLY A 57 1.05 5.43 -3.17
CA GLY A 57 0.98 6.83 -3.49
C GLY A 57 2.26 7.24 -4.22
N THR A 58 2.14 7.72 -5.45
CA THR A 58 3.26 8.09 -6.30
C THR A 58 3.18 9.53 -6.77
N ARG A 59 4.21 10.01 -7.46
CA ARG A 59 4.19 11.33 -8.12
C ARG A 59 3.26 11.42 -9.33
N ASN A 60 2.71 10.30 -9.78
CA ASN A 60 1.79 10.28 -10.93
C ASN A 60 0.41 9.69 -10.57
N GLY A 61 0.04 9.71 -9.29
CA GLY A 61 -1.25 9.22 -8.81
C GLY A 61 -1.15 8.00 -7.90
N LEU A 62 -2.26 7.28 -7.80
CA LEU A 62 -2.36 6.04 -7.02
C LEU A 62 -2.10 4.83 -7.92
N SER A 63 -1.37 3.85 -7.41
CA SER A 63 -1.24 2.53 -8.03
C SER A 63 -1.73 1.47 -7.05
N ARG A 64 -2.52 0.51 -7.53
CA ARG A 64 -3.01 -0.65 -6.77
C ARG A 64 -2.40 -1.94 -7.32
N TYR A 65 -1.80 -2.72 -6.46
CA TYR A 65 -1.23 -4.03 -6.79
C TYR A 65 -2.06 -5.16 -6.16
N ASP A 66 -2.49 -6.13 -6.96
CA ASP A 66 -3.31 -7.28 -6.57
C ASP A 66 -2.49 -8.56 -6.29
N GLY A 67 -1.16 -8.47 -6.30
CA GLY A 67 -0.25 -9.61 -6.21
C GLY A 67 0.25 -10.10 -7.58
N ARG A 68 -0.31 -9.59 -8.69
CA ARG A 68 0.06 -9.96 -10.07
C ARG A 68 0.14 -8.77 -10.99
N ARG A 69 -0.83 -7.85 -10.88
CA ARG A 69 -0.99 -6.70 -11.79
C ARG A 69 -1.05 -5.41 -11.02
N ILE A 70 -0.64 -4.35 -11.69
CA ILE A 70 -0.77 -2.99 -11.19
C ILE A 70 -1.85 -2.27 -12.00
N THR A 71 -2.78 -1.61 -11.29
CA THR A 71 -3.79 -0.71 -11.86
C THR A 71 -3.50 0.69 -11.39
N ASN A 72 -3.46 1.66 -12.31
CA ASN A 72 -3.14 3.05 -12.01
C ASN A 72 -4.40 3.92 -12.06
N PHE A 73 -4.46 4.89 -11.15
CA PHE A 73 -5.52 5.89 -11.04
C PHE A 73 -4.87 7.27 -11.05
N GLU A 74 -5.07 8.00 -12.15
CA GLU A 74 -4.49 9.33 -12.34
C GLU A 74 -5.22 10.37 -11.50
N ILE A 75 -4.46 11.23 -10.83
CA ILE A 75 -4.98 12.40 -10.12
C ILE A 75 -4.89 13.62 -11.04
N SER A 76 -5.92 14.44 -11.02
CA SER A 76 -5.98 15.69 -11.82
C SER A 76 -5.02 16.80 -11.32
N SER A 77 -4.16 16.50 -10.38
CA SER A 77 -3.12 17.41 -9.89
C SER A 77 -1.92 17.44 -10.84
N SER A 78 -1.38 18.60 -11.11
CA SER A 78 -0.26 18.74 -12.06
C SER A 78 1.03 18.09 -11.60
N TYR A 79 1.23 17.89 -10.31
CA TYR A 79 2.38 17.20 -9.70
C TYR A 79 1.94 16.59 -8.39
N PRO A 80 1.30 15.40 -8.39
CA PRO A 80 0.84 14.78 -7.16
C PRO A 80 1.98 14.51 -6.17
N SER A 81 1.71 14.73 -4.90
CA SER A 81 2.62 14.36 -3.79
C SER A 81 1.81 13.67 -2.71
N ILE A 82 1.52 12.40 -2.93
CA ILE A 82 0.64 11.62 -2.07
C ILE A 82 1.36 11.21 -0.78
N SER A 83 0.77 11.53 0.36
CA SER A 83 1.25 11.13 1.67
C SER A 83 0.10 10.70 2.58
N ASN A 84 0.40 10.09 3.73
CA ASN A 84 -0.58 9.67 4.74
C ASN A 84 -1.73 8.82 4.20
N LEU A 85 -1.42 7.88 3.30
CA LEU A 85 -2.39 6.99 2.67
C LEU A 85 -2.94 5.98 3.68
N LYS A 86 -4.26 6.00 3.92
CA LYS A 86 -4.97 5.11 4.86
C LYS A 86 -6.42 4.92 4.46
N GLU A 87 -6.99 3.77 4.82
CA GLU A 87 -8.44 3.60 4.79
C GLU A 87 -9.07 4.37 5.96
N ALA A 88 -9.91 5.34 5.65
CA ALA A 88 -10.54 6.23 6.60
C ALA A 88 -11.87 5.69 7.09
N PHE A 89 -12.67 5.19 6.16
CA PHE A 89 -13.96 4.55 6.37
C PHE A 89 -14.01 3.29 5.51
N ASP A 90 -14.96 2.41 5.77
CA ASP A 90 -15.13 1.20 4.97
C ASP A 90 -15.30 1.52 3.47
N GLY A 91 -14.30 1.13 2.70
CA GLY A 91 -14.25 1.38 1.27
C GLY A 91 -13.82 2.79 0.83
N VAL A 92 -13.25 3.61 1.73
CA VAL A 92 -12.73 4.94 1.39
C VAL A 92 -11.27 5.06 1.79
N LEU A 93 -10.41 5.22 0.81
CA LEU A 93 -9.00 5.50 0.99
C LEU A 93 -8.79 7.01 1.07
N ALA A 94 -8.23 7.47 2.19
CA ALA A 94 -7.91 8.86 2.43
C ALA A 94 -6.41 9.11 2.34
N PHE A 95 -6.02 10.25 1.81
CA PHE A 95 -4.62 10.64 1.67
C PHE A 95 -4.48 12.17 1.58
N VAL A 96 -3.25 12.63 1.60
CA VAL A 96 -2.91 14.05 1.40
C VAL A 96 -2.20 14.16 0.07
N ASP A 97 -2.70 15.01 -0.81
CA ASP A 97 -2.04 15.39 -2.06
C ASP A 97 -1.65 16.87 -2.01
N ASN A 98 -0.35 17.15 -2.10
CA ASN A 98 0.19 18.51 -2.03
C ASN A 98 -0.33 19.34 -0.85
N GLY A 99 -0.48 18.71 0.33
CA GLY A 99 -1.00 19.37 1.52
C GLY A 99 -2.52 19.55 1.55
N VAL A 100 -3.25 19.03 0.56
CA VAL A 100 -4.71 19.03 0.50
C VAL A 100 -5.25 17.63 0.79
N PHE A 101 -6.27 17.56 1.62
CA PHE A 101 -6.95 16.31 1.92
C PHE A 101 -7.73 15.80 0.71
N SER A 102 -7.53 14.54 0.37
CA SER A 102 -8.15 13.87 -0.76
C SER A 102 -8.63 12.48 -0.38
N ALA A 103 -9.60 11.96 -1.12
CA ALA A 103 -10.15 10.64 -0.87
C ALA A 103 -10.44 9.89 -2.19
N PHE A 104 -10.43 8.56 -2.09
CA PHE A 104 -10.71 7.65 -3.19
C PHE A 104 -11.71 6.58 -2.75
N ASP A 105 -12.80 6.40 -3.49
CA ASP A 105 -13.81 5.37 -3.26
C ASP A 105 -13.31 4.05 -3.87
N LEU A 106 -12.99 3.08 -3.01
CA LEU A 106 -12.45 1.78 -3.42
C LEU A 106 -13.45 0.95 -4.23
N LYS A 107 -14.75 1.10 -3.95
CA LYS A 107 -15.82 0.33 -4.63
C LYS A 107 -16.16 0.90 -6.01
N LYS A 108 -16.14 2.23 -6.13
CA LYS A 108 -16.46 2.93 -7.39
C LYS A 108 -15.22 3.26 -8.21
N GLU A 109 -14.03 2.98 -7.66
CA GLU A 109 -12.72 3.25 -8.28
C GLU A 109 -12.59 4.69 -8.80
N ARG A 110 -13.00 5.66 -7.98
CA ARG A 110 -12.95 7.08 -8.35
C ARG A 110 -12.54 7.98 -7.20
N PHE A 111 -11.89 9.08 -7.55
CA PHE A 111 -11.59 10.14 -6.58
C PHE A 111 -12.88 10.83 -6.11
N LEU A 112 -12.91 11.17 -4.83
CA LEU A 112 -13.98 11.92 -4.20
C LEU A 112 -13.56 13.38 -4.07
N SER A 113 -14.46 14.31 -4.38
CA SER A 113 -14.25 15.73 -4.11
C SER A 113 -14.41 15.98 -2.61
N VAL A 114 -13.33 16.35 -1.96
CA VAL A 114 -13.33 16.71 -0.53
C VAL A 114 -13.11 18.22 -0.42
N VAL A 115 -14.16 18.92 -0.08
CA VAL A 115 -14.14 20.39 0.03
C VAL A 115 -14.71 20.83 1.38
N SER A 116 -14.24 21.97 1.89
CA SER A 116 -14.83 22.61 3.06
C SER A 116 -16.22 23.18 2.74
N SER A 117 -16.95 23.60 3.74
CA SER A 117 -18.24 24.29 3.58
C SER A 117 -18.14 25.57 2.72
N SER A 118 -16.95 26.15 2.60
CA SER A 118 -16.65 27.30 1.74
C SER A 118 -16.32 26.91 0.30
N GLY A 119 -16.33 25.62 -0.07
CA GLY A 119 -15.99 25.13 -1.40
C GLY A 119 -14.49 25.05 -1.70
N GLN A 120 -13.64 25.29 -0.72
CA GLN A 120 -12.19 25.19 -0.87
C GLN A 120 -11.68 23.82 -0.45
N GLY A 121 -10.56 23.36 -1.03
CA GLY A 121 -9.86 22.15 -0.57
C GLY A 121 -9.48 22.26 0.90
N ILE A 122 -9.57 21.18 1.63
CA ILE A 122 -9.23 21.11 3.06
C ILE A 122 -7.73 20.96 3.20
N PRO A 123 -6.98 21.95 3.74
CA PRO A 123 -5.55 21.82 3.96
C PRO A 123 -5.32 20.80 5.10
N SER A 124 -4.36 19.92 4.91
CA SER A 124 -4.00 18.90 5.90
C SER A 124 -2.64 19.22 6.52
N ARG A 125 -2.59 19.31 7.83
CA ARG A 125 -1.35 19.41 8.62
C ARG A 125 -0.87 18.06 9.15
N GLY A 126 -1.48 17.01 8.71
CA GLY A 126 -1.29 15.63 9.15
C GLY A 126 -2.65 14.96 9.34
N MET A 127 -2.72 13.69 8.99
CA MET A 127 -3.95 12.92 9.09
C MET A 127 -3.76 11.83 10.15
N LEU A 128 -4.58 11.88 11.19
CA LEU A 128 -4.65 10.86 12.22
C LEU A 128 -6.04 10.22 12.20
N GLN A 129 -6.08 8.91 12.16
CA GLN A 129 -7.32 8.17 12.39
C GLN A 129 -7.49 7.91 13.90
N ARG A 130 -8.61 8.32 14.45
CA ARG A 130 -9.01 8.03 15.83
C ARG A 130 -10.37 7.35 15.81
N ASN A 131 -10.41 6.05 16.16
CA ASN A 131 -11.62 5.21 16.06
C ASN A 131 -12.15 5.23 14.61
N ASP A 132 -13.43 5.57 14.41
CA ASP A 132 -14.10 5.62 13.10
C ASP A 132 -14.15 7.04 12.51
N SER A 133 -13.36 7.98 13.04
CA SER A 133 -13.28 9.36 12.56
C SER A 133 -11.86 9.75 12.18
N LEU A 134 -11.75 10.62 11.17
CA LEU A 134 -10.51 11.28 10.80
C LEU A 134 -10.37 12.54 11.67
N VAL A 135 -9.18 12.73 12.24
CA VAL A 135 -8.80 13.92 12.98
C VAL A 135 -7.58 14.54 12.30
N TRP A 136 -7.62 15.84 12.04
CA TRP A 136 -6.54 16.65 11.48
C TRP A 136 -6.18 17.80 12.41
#